data_859af1e62e23a667c427f17f28c9c53e
#
_entry.id   859af1e62e23a667c427f17f28c9c53e
#
_cell.length_a   1.000
_cell.length_b   1.000
_cell.length_c   1.000
_cell.angle_alpha   90.00
_cell.angle_beta   90.00
_cell.angle_gamma   90.00
#
_symmetry.space_group_name_H-M   'P 1'
#
loop_
_entity.id
_entity.type
_entity.pdbx_description
1 polymer ?
#
loop_
_entity_poly.entity_id
_entity_poly.type
_entity_poly.pdbx_seq_one_letter_code
_entity_poly.pdbx_strand_id
1 'polypeptide(L)'
;MFFSFIVLIIFLTVVLGFASFSKLIFYKEHIKTHNKDFIFGFFSLFLLSNLLNFFIPLELVSFFVIIFGILFFLFTIIKKKYDINFVSLILFSLFFIFISHEQGITYDSQLYHLQTIQLNNNYKIIFGIGNLQPHYGMNSNWHTLMSLIFIEFLGVNLIFLGNIALFTFFFNEASNHLSIKNKSLPSIFLILSIVYILSYSLFHPYQNGTILNNLGSPETDTVSMIFFIFSVYLFFLFINNKNEKNLNLLLLCVYLTVSTKISYIGIVILPIILILRGNFFNLKINCLISFALFLWFVRGFISTGCLIFPISSSCISSSDQ
;
A
#
# COMPACT_ATOMS: atom_id res chain seq x y z
N MET A 1 6.87 -7.78 -21.18
CA MET A 1 6.56 -6.33 -21.16
C MET A 1 5.10 -6.00 -21.48
N PHE A 2 4.55 -6.33 -22.66
CA PHE A 2 3.14 -6.01 -23.01
C PHE A 2 2.13 -6.64 -22.04
N PHE A 3 2.27 -7.91 -21.73
CA PHE A 3 1.41 -8.60 -20.76
C PHE A 3 1.49 -7.97 -19.36
N SER A 4 2.69 -7.66 -18.88
CA SER A 4 2.88 -6.99 -17.59
C SER A 4 2.20 -5.63 -17.53
N PHE A 5 2.20 -4.90 -18.65
CA PHE A 5 1.49 -3.62 -18.76
C PHE A 5 -0.02 -3.78 -18.61
N ILE A 6 -0.62 -4.76 -19.31
CA ILE A 6 -2.06 -5.03 -19.20
C ILE A 6 -2.42 -5.35 -17.75
N VAL A 7 -1.64 -6.22 -17.12
CA VAL A 7 -1.87 -6.65 -15.74
C VAL A 7 -1.70 -5.47 -14.75
N LEU A 8 -0.71 -4.61 -14.97
CA LEU A 8 -0.55 -3.39 -14.17
C LEU A 8 -1.77 -2.47 -14.31
N ILE A 9 -2.27 -2.26 -15.52
CA ILE A 9 -3.48 -1.44 -15.76
C ILE A 9 -4.69 -2.05 -15.04
N ILE A 10 -4.86 -3.37 -15.08
CA ILE A 10 -5.91 -4.06 -14.31
C ILE A 10 -5.76 -3.74 -12.82
N PHE A 11 -4.57 -3.88 -12.26
CA PHE A 11 -4.36 -3.59 -10.84
C PHE A 11 -4.62 -2.12 -10.47
N LEU A 12 -4.14 -1.17 -11.27
CA LEU A 12 -4.43 0.26 -11.09
C LEU A 12 -5.94 0.54 -11.11
N THR A 13 -6.67 -0.09 -12.02
CA THR A 13 -8.13 0.06 -12.10
C THR A 13 -8.84 -0.53 -10.89
N VAL A 14 -8.37 -1.65 -10.37
CA VAL A 14 -8.88 -2.27 -9.13
C VAL A 14 -8.68 -1.32 -7.95
N VAL A 15 -7.47 -0.79 -7.75
CA VAL A 15 -7.17 0.17 -6.68
C VAL A 15 -8.07 1.41 -6.76
N LEU A 16 -8.25 1.99 -7.96
CA LEU A 16 -9.13 3.14 -8.17
C LEU A 16 -10.61 2.81 -7.97
N GLY A 17 -11.04 1.61 -8.35
CA GLY A 17 -12.39 1.12 -8.09
C GLY A 17 -12.68 1.04 -6.59
N PHE A 18 -11.79 0.42 -5.82
CA PHE A 18 -11.90 0.36 -4.36
C PHE A 18 -11.76 1.74 -3.70
N ALA A 19 -10.94 2.65 -4.24
CA ALA A 19 -10.86 4.03 -3.77
C ALA A 19 -12.21 4.74 -3.90
N SER A 20 -12.87 4.59 -5.03
CA SER A 20 -14.19 5.20 -5.28
C SER A 20 -15.28 4.58 -4.43
N PHE A 21 -15.28 3.26 -4.27
CA PHE A 21 -16.20 2.53 -3.39
C PHE A 21 -16.09 2.98 -1.94
N SER A 22 -14.88 3.05 -1.41
CA SER A 22 -14.64 3.49 -0.04
C SER A 22 -15.09 4.92 0.20
N LYS A 23 -14.85 5.82 -0.76
CA LYS A 23 -15.32 7.20 -0.66
C LYS A 23 -16.85 7.29 -0.62
N LEU A 24 -17.55 6.45 -1.38
CA LEU A 24 -19.00 6.39 -1.32
C LEU A 24 -19.51 6.00 0.08
N ILE A 25 -18.82 5.04 0.73
CA ILE A 25 -19.17 4.60 2.09
C ILE A 25 -18.89 5.70 3.12
N PHE A 26 -17.71 6.35 3.05
CA PHE A 26 -17.28 7.31 4.08
C PHE A 26 -17.97 8.66 3.98
N TYR A 27 -18.14 9.18 2.78
CA TYR A 27 -18.62 10.55 2.58
C TYR A 27 -20.07 10.62 2.10
N LYS A 28 -20.72 9.47 1.82
CA LYS A 28 -22.13 9.39 1.32
C LYS A 28 -22.43 10.23 0.06
N GLU A 29 -21.43 10.86 -0.50
CA GLU A 29 -21.52 11.72 -1.67
C GLU A 29 -20.71 11.14 -2.83
N HIS A 30 -21.20 11.37 -4.03
CA HIS A 30 -20.46 11.04 -5.26
C HIS A 30 -19.35 12.09 -5.50
N ILE A 31 -18.40 12.19 -4.55
CA ILE A 31 -17.26 13.10 -4.66
C ILE A 31 -16.31 12.58 -5.74
N LYS A 32 -15.79 13.50 -6.58
CA LYS A 32 -14.77 13.15 -7.57
C LYS A 32 -13.58 12.48 -6.93
N THR A 33 -13.11 11.40 -7.55
CA THR A 33 -11.92 10.68 -7.11
C THR A 33 -10.69 11.35 -7.72
N HIS A 34 -9.80 11.84 -6.87
CA HIS A 34 -8.52 12.43 -7.22
C HIS A 34 -7.41 11.38 -7.15
N ASN A 35 -6.27 11.66 -7.75
CA ASN A 35 -5.17 10.69 -7.74
C ASN A 35 -4.76 10.25 -6.33
N LYS A 36 -4.60 11.17 -5.37
CA LYS A 36 -4.25 10.86 -3.97
C LYS A 36 -5.24 9.94 -3.24
N ASP A 37 -6.45 9.75 -3.79
CA ASP A 37 -7.45 8.87 -3.20
C ASP A 37 -7.13 7.37 -3.39
N PHE A 38 -6.06 7.02 -4.14
CA PHE A 38 -5.54 5.65 -4.21
C PHE A 38 -5.27 5.06 -2.80
N ILE A 39 -5.00 5.92 -1.81
CA ILE A 39 -4.82 5.52 -0.41
C ILE A 39 -6.06 4.81 0.13
N PHE A 40 -7.27 5.29 -0.19
CA PHE A 40 -8.51 4.59 0.18
C PHE A 40 -8.60 3.22 -0.49
N GLY A 41 -8.12 3.11 -1.73
CA GLY A 41 -8.09 1.86 -2.47
C GLY A 41 -7.17 0.82 -1.81
N PHE A 42 -5.93 1.21 -1.55
CA PHE A 42 -4.97 0.33 -0.86
C PHE A 42 -5.44 -0.05 0.55
N PHE A 43 -5.95 0.92 1.31
CA PHE A 43 -6.48 0.64 2.64
C PHE A 43 -7.61 -0.39 2.62
N SER A 44 -8.56 -0.24 1.70
CA SER A 44 -9.69 -1.16 1.58
C SER A 44 -9.24 -2.56 1.17
N LEU A 45 -8.29 -2.64 0.26
CA LEU A 45 -7.70 -3.91 -0.16
C LEU A 45 -6.88 -4.56 0.96
N PHE A 46 -6.12 -3.78 1.78
CA PHE A 46 -5.43 -4.29 2.97
C PHE A 46 -6.41 -4.86 3.98
N LEU A 47 -7.46 -4.10 4.30
CA LEU A 47 -8.49 -4.55 5.23
C LEU A 47 -9.18 -5.82 4.74
N LEU A 48 -9.57 -5.84 3.47
CA LEU A 48 -10.25 -6.97 2.86
C LEU A 48 -9.37 -8.21 2.81
N SER A 49 -8.11 -8.08 2.37
CA SER A 49 -7.18 -9.20 2.29
C SER A 49 -6.91 -9.82 3.67
N ASN A 50 -6.71 -8.99 4.70
CA ASN A 50 -6.54 -9.49 6.06
C ASN A 50 -7.80 -10.20 6.55
N LEU A 51 -8.97 -9.57 6.42
CA LEU A 51 -10.23 -10.12 6.89
C LEU A 51 -10.51 -11.48 6.23
N LEU A 52 -10.36 -11.57 4.93
CA LEU A 52 -10.65 -12.81 4.18
C LEU A 52 -9.68 -13.93 4.52
N ASN A 53 -8.38 -13.63 4.67
CA ASN A 53 -7.37 -14.64 4.94
C ASN A 53 -7.51 -15.31 6.32
N PHE A 54 -8.26 -14.74 7.26
CA PHE A 54 -8.60 -15.44 8.51
C PHE A 54 -9.47 -16.68 8.27
N PHE A 55 -10.29 -16.65 7.24
CA PHE A 55 -11.32 -17.67 7.02
C PHE A 55 -11.01 -18.59 5.84
N ILE A 56 -10.44 -18.05 4.77
CA ILE A 56 -10.26 -18.74 3.49
C ILE A 56 -8.91 -18.43 2.85
N PRO A 57 -8.38 -19.33 2.00
CA PRO A 57 -7.30 -19.04 1.08
C PRO A 57 -7.66 -17.88 0.15
N LEU A 58 -6.73 -16.97 -0.09
CA LEU A 58 -7.03 -15.76 -0.87
C LEU A 58 -7.23 -16.03 -2.35
N GLU A 59 -6.66 -17.10 -2.89
CA GLU A 59 -6.88 -17.56 -4.27
C GLU A 59 -8.37 -17.69 -4.62
N LEU A 60 -9.17 -18.24 -3.69
CA LEU A 60 -10.61 -18.50 -3.92
C LEU A 60 -11.42 -17.23 -4.17
N VAL A 61 -10.93 -16.08 -3.72
CA VAL A 61 -11.66 -14.81 -3.80
C VAL A 61 -11.00 -13.77 -4.70
N SER A 62 -9.75 -13.98 -5.09
CA SER A 62 -8.94 -13.05 -5.90
C SER A 62 -9.67 -12.59 -7.15
N PHE A 63 -10.24 -13.53 -7.90
CA PHE A 63 -10.97 -13.23 -9.14
C PHE A 63 -12.19 -12.32 -8.90
N PHE A 64 -12.96 -12.59 -7.87
CA PHE A 64 -14.15 -11.80 -7.53
C PHE A 64 -13.79 -10.39 -7.08
N VAL A 65 -12.72 -10.25 -6.30
CA VAL A 65 -12.22 -8.94 -5.85
C VAL A 65 -11.75 -8.10 -7.03
N ILE A 66 -11.03 -8.69 -7.97
CA ILE A 66 -10.57 -8.00 -9.18
C ILE A 66 -11.76 -7.57 -10.03
N ILE A 67 -12.70 -8.45 -10.31
CA ILE A 67 -13.91 -8.11 -11.08
C ILE A 67 -14.70 -7.00 -10.39
N PHE A 68 -14.92 -7.09 -9.09
CA PHE A 68 -15.61 -6.04 -8.33
C PHE A 68 -14.93 -4.69 -8.48
N GLY A 69 -13.60 -4.64 -8.31
CA GLY A 69 -12.81 -3.42 -8.48
C GLY A 69 -12.96 -2.82 -9.88
N ILE A 70 -12.85 -3.65 -10.92
CA ILE A 70 -13.00 -3.21 -12.32
C ILE A 70 -14.42 -2.69 -12.58
N LEU A 71 -15.45 -3.41 -12.17
CA LEU A 71 -16.84 -3.01 -12.38
C LEU A 71 -17.14 -1.68 -11.68
N PHE A 72 -16.65 -1.49 -10.46
CA PHE A 72 -16.86 -0.24 -9.73
C PHE A 72 -16.07 0.91 -10.36
N PHE A 73 -14.87 0.67 -10.86
CA PHE A 73 -14.11 1.65 -11.63
C PHE A 73 -14.87 2.08 -12.90
N LEU A 74 -15.37 1.14 -13.70
CA LEU A 74 -16.15 1.43 -14.90
C LEU A 74 -17.43 2.21 -14.58
N PHE A 75 -18.15 1.82 -13.53
CA PHE A 75 -19.32 2.55 -13.05
C PHE A 75 -19.00 4.02 -12.74
N THR A 76 -17.86 4.27 -12.08
CA THR A 76 -17.45 5.63 -11.70
C THR A 76 -16.91 6.44 -12.88
N ILE A 77 -16.28 5.79 -13.89
CA ILE A 77 -15.90 6.46 -15.15
C ILE A 77 -17.15 6.92 -15.91
N ILE A 78 -18.15 6.06 -16.07
CA ILE A 78 -19.41 6.41 -16.76
C ILE A 78 -20.06 7.63 -16.08
N LYS A 79 -19.97 7.72 -14.77
CA LYS A 79 -20.46 8.87 -13.98
C LYS A 79 -19.57 10.11 -14.06
N LYS A 80 -18.46 10.09 -14.82
CA LYS A 80 -17.46 11.17 -14.93
C LYS A 80 -16.94 11.64 -13.57
N LYS A 81 -16.68 10.69 -12.65
CA LYS A 81 -16.31 10.96 -11.26
C LYS A 81 -14.80 10.94 -10.99
N TYR A 82 -13.97 10.83 -12.02
CA TYR A 82 -12.51 10.87 -11.88
C TYR A 82 -11.96 12.25 -12.27
N ASP A 83 -11.03 12.73 -11.44
CA ASP A 83 -10.17 13.90 -11.67
C ASP A 83 -8.72 13.42 -11.55
N ILE A 84 -8.30 12.61 -12.51
CA ILE A 84 -7.01 11.95 -12.59
C ILE A 84 -6.44 12.17 -13.98
N ASN A 85 -5.15 12.50 -14.04
CA ASN A 85 -4.44 12.55 -15.32
C ASN A 85 -4.07 11.12 -15.76
N PHE A 86 -4.93 10.49 -16.54
CA PHE A 86 -4.71 9.13 -17.02
C PHE A 86 -3.54 9.03 -18.02
N VAL A 87 -3.24 10.10 -18.75
CA VAL A 87 -2.11 10.11 -19.69
C VAL A 87 -0.80 9.98 -18.93
N SER A 88 -0.58 10.80 -17.89
CA SER A 88 0.62 10.69 -17.07
C SER A 88 0.68 9.36 -16.32
N LEU A 89 -0.45 8.84 -15.84
CA LEU A 89 -0.52 7.53 -15.19
C LEU A 89 -0.07 6.40 -16.14
N ILE A 90 -0.50 6.41 -17.39
CA ILE A 90 -0.08 5.44 -18.41
C ILE A 90 1.42 5.60 -18.72
N LEU A 91 1.91 6.83 -18.89
CA LEU A 91 3.32 7.09 -19.19
C LEU A 91 4.23 6.61 -18.04
N PHE A 92 3.90 6.89 -16.78
CA PHE A 92 4.66 6.38 -15.64
C PHE A 92 4.58 4.85 -15.52
N SER A 93 3.43 4.25 -15.82
CA SER A 93 3.30 2.79 -15.86
C SER A 93 4.27 2.15 -16.85
N LEU A 94 4.33 2.67 -18.07
CA LEU A 94 5.26 2.19 -19.10
C LEU A 94 6.72 2.39 -18.68
N PHE A 95 7.04 3.57 -18.14
CA PHE A 95 8.38 3.91 -17.67
C PHE A 95 8.88 2.95 -16.57
N PHE A 96 8.06 2.70 -15.54
CA PHE A 96 8.45 1.82 -14.44
C PHE A 96 8.48 0.34 -14.82
N ILE A 97 7.61 -0.11 -15.72
CA ILE A 97 7.71 -1.47 -16.28
C ILE A 97 9.02 -1.63 -17.06
N PHE A 98 9.40 -0.64 -17.86
CA PHE A 98 10.66 -0.67 -18.61
C PHE A 98 11.87 -0.80 -17.66
N ILE A 99 11.91 0.04 -16.59
CA ILE A 99 12.98 -0.03 -15.58
C ILE A 99 12.99 -1.38 -14.88
N SER A 100 11.82 -1.88 -14.44
CA SER A 100 11.75 -3.13 -13.67
C SER A 100 12.09 -4.37 -14.49
N HIS A 101 11.95 -4.31 -15.81
CA HIS A 101 12.26 -5.46 -16.66
C HIS A 101 13.76 -5.81 -16.69
N GLU A 102 14.61 -4.83 -16.48
CA GLU A 102 16.06 -4.99 -16.40
C GLU A 102 16.56 -5.44 -15.02
N GLN A 103 15.62 -5.54 -14.04
CA GLN A 103 15.96 -5.84 -12.65
C GLN A 103 15.68 -7.30 -12.31
N GLY A 104 16.60 -7.88 -11.54
CA GLY A 104 16.40 -9.21 -10.95
C GLY A 104 15.49 -9.15 -9.70
N ILE A 105 15.04 -10.31 -9.28
CA ILE A 105 14.33 -10.47 -8.00
C ILE A 105 15.33 -10.31 -6.87
N THR A 106 15.01 -9.51 -5.85
CA THR A 106 15.87 -9.31 -4.68
C THR A 106 16.07 -10.61 -3.89
N TYR A 107 17.16 -10.69 -3.13
CA TYR A 107 17.49 -11.85 -2.31
C TYR A 107 16.37 -12.17 -1.30
N ASP A 108 15.89 -11.15 -0.56
CA ASP A 108 14.84 -11.30 0.43
C ASP A 108 13.52 -11.77 -0.19
N SER A 109 13.22 -11.30 -1.39
CA SER A 109 12.02 -11.71 -2.11
C SER A 109 12.08 -13.18 -2.52
N GLN A 110 13.25 -13.67 -2.93
CA GLN A 110 13.43 -15.09 -3.21
C GLN A 110 13.42 -15.94 -1.93
N LEU A 111 13.94 -15.40 -0.83
CA LEU A 111 14.09 -16.14 0.41
C LEU A 111 12.77 -16.34 1.15
N TYR A 112 11.92 -15.29 1.27
CA TYR A 112 10.71 -15.37 2.10
C TYR A 112 9.51 -14.55 1.63
N HIS A 113 9.66 -13.45 0.85
CA HIS A 113 8.49 -12.66 0.46
C HIS A 113 7.56 -13.44 -0.46
N LEU A 114 8.10 -14.08 -1.50
CA LEU A 114 7.32 -14.88 -2.44
C LEU A 114 6.63 -16.05 -1.75
N GLN A 115 7.36 -16.76 -0.88
CA GLN A 115 6.82 -17.87 -0.12
C GLN A 115 5.67 -17.42 0.82
N THR A 116 5.85 -16.28 1.50
CA THR A 116 4.79 -15.71 2.33
C THR A 116 3.54 -15.37 1.53
N ILE A 117 3.71 -14.81 0.32
CA ILE A 117 2.61 -14.49 -0.58
C ILE A 117 1.91 -15.77 -1.04
N GLN A 118 2.65 -16.80 -1.45
CA GLN A 118 2.09 -18.09 -1.86
C GLN A 118 1.38 -18.80 -0.71
N LEU A 119 1.93 -18.76 0.51
CA LEU A 119 1.29 -19.33 1.69
C LEU A 119 -0.07 -18.67 1.98
N ASN A 120 -0.15 -17.34 1.95
CA ASN A 120 -1.40 -16.63 2.15
C ASN A 120 -2.39 -16.83 0.99
N ASN A 121 -1.89 -17.05 -0.22
CA ASN A 121 -2.72 -17.34 -1.38
C ASN A 121 -3.38 -18.71 -1.26
N ASN A 122 -2.59 -19.74 -0.92
CA ASN A 122 -3.01 -21.14 -0.93
C ASN A 122 -3.65 -21.60 0.39
N TYR A 123 -3.40 -20.89 1.49
CA TYR A 123 -3.89 -21.24 2.81
C TYR A 123 -4.51 -20.04 3.53
N LYS A 124 -5.53 -20.30 4.35
CA LYS A 124 -5.92 -19.36 5.39
C LYS A 124 -4.78 -19.15 6.38
N ILE A 125 -4.87 -18.17 7.25
CA ILE A 125 -3.85 -17.88 8.25
C ILE A 125 -3.40 -19.17 8.97
N ILE A 126 -2.08 -19.38 9.02
CA ILE A 126 -1.47 -20.59 9.59
C ILE A 126 -1.00 -20.26 11.01
N PHE A 127 -1.45 -21.06 11.97
CA PHE A 127 -1.06 -20.97 13.36
C PHE A 127 0.45 -21.25 13.55
N GLY A 128 1.15 -20.34 14.25
CA GLY A 128 2.53 -20.58 14.67
C GLY A 128 3.55 -20.68 13.53
N ILE A 129 3.23 -20.23 12.33
CA ILE A 129 4.14 -20.34 11.17
C ILE A 129 5.48 -19.62 11.39
N GLY A 130 5.48 -18.54 12.19
CA GLY A 130 6.70 -17.83 12.58
C GLY A 130 7.66 -18.67 13.42
N ASN A 131 7.19 -19.76 14.06
CA ASN A 131 8.02 -20.68 14.82
C ASN A 131 8.77 -21.66 13.91
N LEU A 132 8.24 -21.94 12.71
CA LEU A 132 8.92 -22.75 11.70
C LEU A 132 10.02 -21.93 11.00
N GLN A 133 9.69 -20.71 10.61
CA GLN A 133 10.60 -19.80 9.96
C GLN A 133 10.28 -18.36 10.40
N PRO A 134 11.18 -17.70 11.15
CA PRO A 134 10.91 -16.37 11.72
C PRO A 134 10.47 -15.32 10.69
N HIS A 135 11.00 -15.38 9.47
CA HIS A 135 10.63 -14.43 8.42
C HIS A 135 9.15 -14.54 7.99
N TYR A 136 8.52 -15.73 8.13
CA TYR A 136 7.09 -15.91 7.86
C TYR A 136 6.20 -15.30 8.95
N GLY A 137 6.77 -15.03 10.12
CA GLY A 137 6.11 -14.30 11.20
C GLY A 137 6.05 -12.78 11.00
N MET A 138 6.75 -12.25 9.99
CA MET A 138 6.68 -10.83 9.64
C MET A 138 5.31 -10.50 9.07
N ASN A 139 4.48 -9.86 9.90
CA ASN A 139 3.07 -9.58 9.63
C ASN A 139 2.91 -8.35 8.72
N SER A 140 3.22 -8.50 7.43
CA SER A 140 3.07 -7.42 6.44
C SER A 140 1.74 -7.50 5.70
N ASN A 141 0.95 -6.43 5.79
CA ASN A 141 -0.29 -6.30 5.01
C ASN A 141 -0.03 -6.19 3.50
N TRP A 142 1.19 -5.79 3.10
CA TRP A 142 1.57 -5.77 1.70
C TRP A 142 1.59 -7.16 1.10
N HIS A 143 2.19 -8.13 1.80
CA HIS A 143 2.21 -9.51 1.32
C HIS A 143 0.82 -10.12 1.24
N THR A 144 -0.06 -9.80 2.19
CA THR A 144 -1.46 -10.26 2.15
C THR A 144 -2.22 -9.66 0.98
N LEU A 145 -2.01 -8.37 0.69
CA LEU A 145 -2.59 -7.73 -0.49
C LEU A 145 -2.07 -8.38 -1.77
N MET A 146 -0.74 -8.58 -1.88
CA MET A 146 -0.16 -9.23 -3.07
C MET A 146 -0.74 -10.64 -3.27
N SER A 147 -1.01 -11.36 -2.17
CA SER A 147 -1.68 -12.67 -2.23
C SER A 147 -3.13 -12.57 -2.73
N LEU A 148 -3.85 -11.51 -2.34
CA LEU A 148 -5.25 -11.31 -2.76
C LEU A 148 -5.37 -10.99 -4.26
N ILE A 149 -4.39 -10.32 -4.84
CA ILE A 149 -4.39 -9.97 -6.27
C ILE A 149 -3.66 -11.00 -7.14
N PHE A 150 -3.00 -11.98 -6.51
CA PHE A 150 -2.34 -13.07 -7.22
C PHE A 150 -3.36 -14.02 -7.83
N ILE A 151 -3.26 -14.24 -9.12
CA ILE A 151 -4.02 -15.27 -9.84
C ILE A 151 -2.99 -16.20 -10.50
N GLU A 152 -3.01 -17.46 -10.14
CA GLU A 152 -2.03 -18.45 -10.60
C GLU A 152 -1.94 -18.50 -12.13
N PHE A 153 -3.07 -18.39 -12.82
CA PHE A 153 -3.13 -18.34 -14.29
C PHE A 153 -2.33 -17.17 -14.90
N LEU A 154 -2.24 -16.02 -14.19
CA LEU A 154 -1.49 -14.84 -14.64
C LEU A 154 -0.02 -14.90 -14.22
N GLY A 155 0.35 -15.90 -13.44
CA GLY A 155 1.73 -16.17 -13.03
C GLY A 155 2.31 -15.22 -12.00
N VAL A 156 3.55 -15.45 -11.64
CA VAL A 156 4.30 -14.70 -10.61
C VAL A 156 4.45 -13.20 -10.93
N ASN A 157 4.27 -12.80 -12.17
CA ASN A 157 4.47 -11.43 -12.62
C ASN A 157 3.55 -10.40 -11.93
N LEU A 158 2.35 -10.79 -11.48
CA LEU A 158 1.44 -9.90 -10.76
C LEU A 158 2.01 -9.40 -9.44
N ILE A 159 2.71 -10.26 -8.73
CA ILE A 159 3.33 -9.94 -7.43
C ILE A 159 4.36 -8.82 -7.59
N PHE A 160 5.09 -8.82 -8.68
CA PHE A 160 6.12 -7.82 -8.96
C PHE A 160 5.55 -6.46 -9.37
N LEU A 161 4.32 -6.42 -9.86
CA LEU A 161 3.71 -5.18 -10.33
C LEU A 161 3.11 -4.31 -9.20
N GLY A 162 3.01 -4.84 -7.98
CA GLY A 162 2.47 -4.09 -6.85
C GLY A 162 3.25 -2.82 -6.54
N ASN A 163 4.58 -2.93 -6.42
CA ASN A 163 5.45 -1.79 -6.15
C ASN A 163 5.39 -0.77 -7.29
N ILE A 164 5.37 -1.24 -8.54
CA ILE A 164 5.24 -0.39 -9.73
C ILE A 164 3.92 0.40 -9.70
N ALA A 165 2.81 -0.24 -9.32
CA ALA A 165 1.52 0.44 -9.20
C ALA A 165 1.56 1.59 -8.19
N LEU A 166 2.14 1.35 -7.01
CA LEU A 166 2.27 2.37 -5.97
C LEU A 166 3.15 3.54 -6.45
N PHE A 167 4.28 3.24 -7.10
CA PHE A 167 5.13 4.27 -7.70
C PHE A 167 4.40 5.07 -8.77
N THR A 168 3.65 4.41 -9.63
CA THR A 168 2.86 5.06 -10.67
C THR A 168 1.89 6.09 -10.07
N PHE A 169 1.16 5.74 -9.01
CA PHE A 169 0.28 6.68 -8.32
C PHE A 169 1.05 7.83 -7.66
N PHE A 170 2.18 7.52 -7.02
CA PHE A 170 3.01 8.51 -6.34
C PHE A 170 3.56 9.56 -7.33
N PHE A 171 4.14 9.11 -8.43
CA PHE A 171 4.68 10.00 -9.47
C PHE A 171 3.58 10.76 -10.22
N ASN A 172 2.41 10.13 -10.43
CA ASN A 172 1.27 10.81 -11.02
C ASN A 172 0.76 11.95 -10.11
N GLU A 173 0.71 11.76 -8.79
CA GLU A 173 0.38 12.85 -7.86
C GLU A 173 1.39 13.98 -7.91
N ALA A 174 2.68 13.65 -7.91
CA ALA A 174 3.71 14.68 -7.97
C ALA A 174 3.72 15.45 -9.30
N SER A 175 3.44 14.79 -10.43
CA SER A 175 3.35 15.45 -11.73
C SER A 175 2.25 16.52 -11.78
N ASN A 176 1.16 16.32 -11.04
CA ASN A 176 0.11 17.33 -10.91
C ASN A 176 0.61 18.63 -10.23
N HIS A 177 1.62 18.51 -9.37
CA HIS A 177 2.23 19.66 -8.69
C HIS A 177 3.31 20.37 -9.51
N LEU A 178 3.87 19.74 -10.53
CA LEU A 178 4.87 20.36 -11.41
C LEU A 178 4.27 21.54 -12.22
N SER A 179 3.00 21.45 -12.59
CA SER A 179 2.30 22.45 -13.41
C SER A 179 1.86 23.70 -12.64
N ILE A 180 1.93 23.70 -11.30
CA ILE A 180 1.46 24.78 -10.45
C ILE A 180 2.50 25.90 -10.41
N LYS A 181 2.13 27.14 -10.82
CA LYS A 181 3.02 28.31 -10.85
C LYS A 181 3.51 28.70 -9.44
N ASN A 182 2.63 28.73 -8.45
CA ASN A 182 2.96 29.05 -7.05
C ASN A 182 3.03 27.75 -6.24
N LYS A 183 4.23 27.22 -6.03
CA LYS A 183 4.43 25.97 -5.32
C LYS A 183 4.30 26.16 -3.81
N SER A 184 3.34 25.46 -3.22
CA SER A 184 3.19 25.37 -1.76
C SER A 184 4.26 24.43 -1.15
N LEU A 185 4.50 24.53 0.15
CA LEU A 185 5.42 23.65 0.87
C LEU A 185 5.18 22.15 0.61
N PRO A 186 3.93 21.63 0.65
CA PRO A 186 3.67 20.22 0.30
C PRO A 186 4.10 19.86 -1.12
N SER A 187 3.85 20.76 -2.08
CA SER A 187 4.23 20.52 -3.49
C SER A 187 5.74 20.45 -3.66
N ILE A 188 6.48 21.36 -3.00
CA ILE A 188 7.95 21.38 -3.02
C ILE A 188 8.49 20.10 -2.40
N PHE A 189 7.98 19.71 -1.22
CA PHE A 189 8.39 18.48 -0.54
C PHE A 189 8.21 17.24 -1.44
N LEU A 190 7.05 17.10 -2.08
CA LEU A 190 6.76 15.95 -2.93
C LEU A 190 7.70 15.90 -4.15
N ILE A 191 7.95 17.04 -4.79
CA ILE A 191 8.88 17.15 -5.94
C ILE A 191 10.31 16.80 -5.51
N LEU A 192 10.79 17.36 -4.38
CA LEU A 192 12.13 17.07 -3.88
C LEU A 192 12.29 15.58 -3.51
N SER A 193 11.24 14.96 -2.98
CA SER A 193 11.26 13.51 -2.70
C SER A 193 11.45 12.68 -3.96
N ILE A 194 10.79 13.04 -5.07
CA ILE A 194 10.99 12.37 -6.37
C ILE A 194 12.41 12.60 -6.89
N VAL A 195 12.88 13.85 -6.86
CA VAL A 195 14.26 14.17 -7.29
C VAL A 195 15.26 13.35 -6.49
N TYR A 196 15.07 13.23 -5.17
CA TYR A 196 15.91 12.40 -4.31
C TYR A 196 15.88 10.93 -4.71
N ILE A 197 14.68 10.35 -4.89
CA ILE A 197 14.51 8.95 -5.29
C ILE A 197 15.23 8.67 -6.62
N LEU A 198 15.01 9.52 -7.62
CA LEU A 198 15.61 9.34 -8.94
C LEU A 198 17.13 9.53 -8.89
N SER A 199 17.62 10.60 -8.25
CA SER A 199 19.06 10.88 -8.16
C SER A 199 19.78 9.78 -7.39
N TYR A 200 19.26 9.37 -6.22
CA TYR A 200 19.87 8.31 -5.43
C TYR A 200 20.00 7.01 -6.23
N SER A 201 18.96 6.62 -6.95
CA SER A 201 18.97 5.39 -7.76
C SER A 201 19.89 5.50 -8.97
N LEU A 202 20.04 6.68 -9.58
CA LEU A 202 20.96 6.91 -10.70
C LEU A 202 22.42 6.87 -10.28
N PHE A 203 22.76 7.44 -9.10
CA PHE A 203 24.13 7.46 -8.59
C PHE A 203 24.58 6.14 -7.95
N HIS A 204 23.63 5.27 -7.58
CA HIS A 204 23.91 3.99 -6.93
C HIS A 204 23.24 2.81 -7.66
N PRO A 205 23.48 2.63 -8.97
CA PRO A 205 22.74 1.65 -9.78
C PRO A 205 22.99 0.19 -9.36
N TYR A 206 24.09 -0.10 -8.68
CA TYR A 206 24.49 -1.45 -8.30
C TYR A 206 24.30 -1.78 -6.81
N GLN A 207 23.79 -0.83 -6.00
CA GLN A 207 23.51 -1.15 -4.58
C GLN A 207 22.17 -1.90 -4.48
N ASN A 208 22.24 -3.14 -3.99
CA ASN A 208 21.05 -3.84 -3.52
C ASN A 208 20.37 -2.99 -2.45
N GLY A 209 19.12 -2.58 -2.68
CA GLY A 209 18.38 -1.73 -1.76
C GLY A 209 18.09 -0.31 -2.26
N THR A 210 18.54 0.08 -3.47
CA THR A 210 18.00 1.31 -4.05
C THR A 210 16.53 1.12 -4.41
N ILE A 211 15.78 2.19 -4.23
CA ILE A 211 14.31 2.20 -4.37
C ILE A 211 13.86 1.71 -5.75
N LEU A 212 14.53 2.17 -6.81
CA LEU A 212 14.20 1.77 -8.17
C LEU A 212 14.61 0.32 -8.46
N ASN A 213 15.69 -0.18 -7.84
CA ASN A 213 16.13 -1.56 -8.03
C ASN A 213 15.18 -2.60 -7.40
N ASN A 214 14.30 -2.16 -6.50
CA ASN A 214 13.31 -3.01 -5.84
C ASN A 214 11.91 -2.92 -6.48
N LEU A 215 11.76 -2.21 -7.62
CA LEU A 215 10.47 -2.08 -8.30
C LEU A 215 9.93 -3.42 -8.80
N GLY A 216 10.82 -4.27 -9.32
CA GLY A 216 10.47 -5.59 -9.83
C GLY A 216 10.36 -6.67 -8.74
N SER A 217 10.18 -6.28 -7.48
CA SER A 217 10.20 -7.20 -6.33
C SER A 217 9.11 -6.82 -5.33
N PRO A 218 8.46 -7.76 -4.61
CA PRO A 218 7.44 -7.47 -3.60
C PRO A 218 8.04 -6.97 -2.27
N GLU A 219 9.08 -6.14 -2.35
CA GLU A 219 9.77 -5.55 -1.21
C GLU A 219 8.88 -4.60 -0.42
N THR A 220 8.87 -4.78 0.90
CA THR A 220 8.08 -3.95 1.81
C THR A 220 8.76 -2.63 2.16
N ASP A 221 10.08 -2.53 2.06
CA ASP A 221 10.86 -1.33 2.35
C ASP A 221 10.47 -0.17 1.44
N THR A 222 10.48 -0.43 0.16
CA THR A 222 10.11 0.51 -0.89
C THR A 222 8.68 1.02 -0.70
N VAL A 223 7.75 0.10 -0.43
CA VAL A 223 6.34 0.42 -0.21
C VAL A 223 6.13 1.28 1.03
N SER A 224 6.73 0.87 2.15
CA SER A 224 6.62 1.62 3.41
C SER A 224 7.23 3.01 3.29
N MET A 225 8.34 3.16 2.58
CA MET A 225 8.97 4.45 2.35
C MET A 225 8.07 5.37 1.51
N ILE A 226 7.43 4.87 0.45
CA ILE A 226 6.50 5.68 -0.35
C ILE A 226 5.30 6.13 0.49
N PHE A 227 4.69 5.23 1.26
CA PHE A 227 3.61 5.61 2.17
C PHE A 227 4.08 6.57 3.27
N PHE A 228 5.32 6.43 3.77
CA PHE A 228 5.93 7.37 4.72
C PHE A 228 6.03 8.78 4.11
N ILE A 229 6.65 8.91 2.94
CA ILE A 229 6.77 10.20 2.24
C ILE A 229 5.38 10.80 1.98
N PHE A 230 4.44 9.96 1.57
CA PHE A 230 3.07 10.42 1.30
C PHE A 230 2.35 10.87 2.59
N SER A 231 2.62 10.23 3.73
CA SER A 231 2.10 10.68 5.04
C SER A 231 2.62 12.07 5.41
N VAL A 232 3.92 12.33 5.21
CA VAL A 232 4.51 13.65 5.46
C VAL A 232 3.91 14.70 4.50
N TYR A 233 3.73 14.35 3.23
CA TYR A 233 3.06 15.22 2.26
C TYR A 233 1.63 15.57 2.68
N LEU A 234 0.83 14.61 3.09
CA LEU A 234 -0.54 14.82 3.55
C LEU A 234 -0.61 15.64 4.84
N PHE A 235 0.35 15.45 5.74
CA PHE A 235 0.50 16.25 6.95
C PHE A 235 0.70 17.74 6.60
N PHE A 236 1.60 18.06 5.68
CA PHE A 236 1.79 19.43 5.21
C PHE A 236 0.56 19.98 4.48
N LEU A 237 -0.12 19.14 3.67
CA LEU A 237 -1.38 19.54 3.04
C LEU A 237 -2.46 19.87 4.06
N PHE A 238 -2.56 19.10 5.13
CA PHE A 238 -3.53 19.36 6.19
C PHE A 238 -3.21 20.63 6.97
N ILE A 239 -1.94 20.86 7.31
CA ILE A 239 -1.52 22.09 8.01
C ILE A 239 -1.87 23.34 7.20
N ASN A 240 -1.66 23.27 5.88
CA ASN A 240 -1.94 24.42 5.01
C ASN A 240 -3.45 24.72 4.83
N ASN A 241 -4.26 23.66 4.64
CA ASN A 241 -5.64 23.82 4.20
C ASN A 241 -6.68 23.39 5.25
N LYS A 242 -6.27 22.76 6.35
CA LYS A 242 -7.12 22.18 7.42
C LYS A 242 -8.32 21.37 6.89
N ASN A 243 -8.14 20.68 5.76
CA ASN A 243 -9.20 19.91 5.13
C ASN A 243 -9.31 18.53 5.78
N GLU A 244 -10.50 18.21 6.32
CA GLU A 244 -10.79 16.92 6.97
C GLU A 244 -10.43 15.70 6.08
N LYS A 245 -10.65 15.81 4.76
CA LYS A 245 -10.29 14.74 3.83
C LYS A 245 -8.79 14.45 3.85
N ASN A 246 -7.93 15.47 3.90
CA ASN A 246 -6.47 15.29 3.97
C ASN A 246 -6.06 14.67 5.30
N LEU A 247 -6.74 15.00 6.40
CA LEU A 247 -6.52 14.39 7.70
C LEU A 247 -6.87 12.90 7.69
N ASN A 248 -8.00 12.54 7.11
CA ASN A 248 -8.44 11.16 6.97
C ASN A 248 -7.46 10.35 6.11
N LEU A 249 -7.01 10.91 4.98
CA LEU A 249 -5.99 10.28 4.13
C LEU A 249 -4.66 10.09 4.86
N LEU A 250 -4.24 11.07 5.68
CA LEU A 250 -3.04 10.98 6.51
C LEU A 250 -3.12 9.78 7.46
N LEU A 251 -4.23 9.64 8.20
CA LEU A 251 -4.40 8.54 9.14
C LEU A 251 -4.36 7.17 8.45
N LEU A 252 -5.05 7.05 7.32
CA LEU A 252 -5.04 5.82 6.53
C LEU A 252 -3.62 5.52 6.00
N CYS A 253 -2.90 6.54 5.55
CA CYS A 253 -1.55 6.39 5.03
C CYS A 253 -0.56 5.98 6.13
N VAL A 254 -0.67 6.56 7.33
CA VAL A 254 0.11 6.14 8.51
C VAL A 254 -0.15 4.68 8.86
N TYR A 255 -1.42 4.24 8.86
CA TYR A 255 -1.76 2.83 9.04
C TYR A 255 -1.12 1.94 7.95
N LEU A 256 -1.23 2.31 6.68
CA LEU A 256 -0.62 1.58 5.57
C LEU A 256 0.90 1.45 5.75
N THR A 257 1.57 2.54 6.16
CA THR A 257 3.01 2.55 6.42
C THR A 257 3.40 1.53 7.49
N VAL A 258 2.77 1.62 8.67
CA VAL A 258 3.11 0.79 9.83
C VAL A 258 2.74 -0.68 9.62
N SER A 259 1.57 -0.94 9.02
CA SER A 259 1.10 -2.31 8.77
C SER A 259 1.82 -3.00 7.61
N THR A 260 2.51 -2.24 6.75
CA THR A 260 3.42 -2.80 5.75
C THR A 260 4.75 -3.19 6.39
N LYS A 261 5.34 -2.30 7.20
CA LYS A 261 6.61 -2.55 7.90
C LYS A 261 6.68 -1.77 9.22
N ILE A 262 6.71 -2.51 10.33
CA ILE A 262 6.67 -1.95 11.69
C ILE A 262 7.85 -1.01 12.00
N SER A 263 9.00 -1.17 11.36
CA SER A 263 10.18 -0.30 11.56
C SER A 263 9.89 1.17 11.25
N TYR A 264 8.84 1.48 10.50
CA TYR A 264 8.40 2.84 10.20
C TYR A 264 7.40 3.40 11.23
N ILE A 265 7.26 2.77 12.41
CA ILE A 265 6.30 3.19 13.45
C ILE A 265 6.49 4.65 13.90
N GLY A 266 7.68 5.20 13.76
CA GLY A 266 7.97 6.61 14.06
C GLY A 266 7.05 7.61 13.34
N ILE A 267 6.42 7.19 12.21
CA ILE A 267 5.48 8.06 11.47
C ILE A 267 4.23 8.42 12.30
N VAL A 268 3.90 7.63 13.33
CA VAL A 268 2.76 7.87 14.23
C VAL A 268 2.89 9.19 14.99
N ILE A 269 4.08 9.76 15.05
CA ILE A 269 4.28 11.10 15.64
C ILE A 269 3.44 12.17 14.93
N LEU A 270 3.19 12.04 13.62
CA LEU A 270 2.43 13.04 12.85
C LEU A 270 0.98 13.19 13.35
N PRO A 271 0.15 12.12 13.45
CA PRO A 271 -1.17 12.25 14.04
C PRO A 271 -1.15 12.66 15.52
N ILE A 272 -0.14 12.24 16.31
CA ILE A 272 0.00 12.66 17.71
C ILE A 272 0.17 14.18 17.80
N ILE A 273 1.03 14.78 16.97
CA ILE A 273 1.21 16.25 16.91
C ILE A 273 -0.13 16.94 16.60
N LEU A 274 -0.94 16.37 15.71
CA LEU A 274 -2.24 16.97 15.36
C LEU A 274 -3.26 16.86 16.51
N ILE A 275 -3.28 15.74 17.25
CA ILE A 275 -4.11 15.59 18.45
C ILE A 275 -3.71 16.62 19.50
N LEU A 276 -2.42 16.78 19.78
CA LEU A 276 -1.92 17.76 20.75
C LEU A 276 -2.24 19.21 20.35
N ARG A 277 -2.47 19.47 19.06
CA ARG A 277 -2.95 20.79 18.54
C ARG A 277 -4.46 20.92 18.55
N GLY A 278 -5.21 20.03 19.20
CA GLY A 278 -6.67 20.08 19.32
C GLY A 278 -7.43 19.71 18.04
N ASN A 279 -6.80 19.03 17.08
CA ASN A 279 -7.52 18.52 15.93
C ASN A 279 -8.20 17.18 16.27
N PHE A 280 -9.49 17.10 16.04
CA PHE A 280 -10.28 15.90 16.27
C PHE A 280 -10.47 15.13 14.96
N PHE A 281 -10.28 13.82 15.03
CA PHE A 281 -10.42 12.92 13.90
C PHE A 281 -11.88 12.47 13.73
N ASN A 282 -12.24 12.15 12.49
CA ASN A 282 -13.54 11.58 12.18
C ASN A 282 -13.73 10.23 12.88
N LEU A 283 -14.79 10.09 13.69
CA LEU A 283 -15.05 8.90 14.49
C LEU A 283 -15.15 7.63 13.62
N LYS A 284 -15.76 7.71 12.43
CA LYS A 284 -15.92 6.56 11.52
C LYS A 284 -14.57 6.04 11.03
N ILE A 285 -13.67 6.95 10.62
CA ILE A 285 -12.33 6.60 10.16
C ILE A 285 -11.52 6.01 11.31
N ASN A 286 -11.61 6.60 12.51
CA ASN A 286 -10.93 6.08 13.68
C ASN A 286 -11.39 4.67 14.04
N CYS A 287 -12.69 4.41 14.09
CA CYS A 287 -13.23 3.08 14.36
C CYS A 287 -12.73 2.07 13.33
N LEU A 288 -12.68 2.46 12.05
CA LEU A 288 -12.23 1.56 11.00
C LEU A 288 -10.73 1.27 11.09
N ILE A 289 -9.89 2.28 11.36
CA ILE A 289 -8.45 2.08 11.55
C ILE A 289 -8.20 1.23 12.81
N SER A 290 -8.93 1.48 13.91
CA SER A 290 -8.83 0.66 15.11
C SER A 290 -9.19 -0.80 14.85
N PHE A 291 -10.24 -1.04 14.05
CA PHE A 291 -10.61 -2.39 13.63
C PHE A 291 -9.53 -3.03 12.73
N ALA A 292 -8.97 -2.27 11.79
CA ALA A 292 -7.90 -2.75 10.93
C ALA A 292 -6.62 -3.06 11.71
N LEU A 293 -6.26 -2.23 12.70
CA LEU A 293 -5.15 -2.49 13.62
C LEU A 293 -5.41 -3.74 14.48
N PHE A 294 -6.63 -3.89 15.00
CA PHE A 294 -7.00 -5.07 15.76
C PHE A 294 -6.80 -6.35 14.92
N LEU A 295 -7.30 -6.39 13.70
CA LEU A 295 -7.10 -7.53 12.80
C LEU A 295 -5.60 -7.79 12.55
N TRP A 296 -4.81 -6.74 12.36
CA TRP A 296 -3.37 -6.85 12.13
C TRP A 296 -2.64 -7.44 13.34
N PHE A 297 -2.96 -6.98 14.56
CA PHE A 297 -2.39 -7.55 15.80
C PHE A 297 -2.83 -9.00 16.01
N VAL A 298 -4.12 -9.32 15.82
CA VAL A 298 -4.63 -10.69 15.95
C VAL A 298 -3.94 -11.62 14.96
N ARG A 299 -3.72 -11.16 13.72
CA ARG A 299 -2.97 -11.92 12.72
C ARG A 299 -1.53 -12.19 13.17
N GLY A 300 -0.81 -11.16 13.63
CA GLY A 300 0.54 -11.32 14.17
C GLY A 300 0.59 -12.34 15.29
N PHE A 301 -0.36 -12.24 16.24
CA PHE A 301 -0.47 -13.15 17.36
C PHE A 301 -0.73 -14.60 16.92
N ILE A 302 -1.64 -14.84 16.00
CA ILE A 302 -1.93 -16.19 15.49
C ILE A 302 -0.69 -16.76 14.79
N SER A 303 0.02 -15.96 14.03
CA SER A 303 1.17 -16.43 13.23
C SER A 303 2.43 -16.70 14.08
N THR A 304 2.60 -16.03 15.22
CA THR A 304 3.88 -16.05 15.97
C THR A 304 3.75 -16.26 17.47
N GLY A 305 2.55 -16.13 18.04
CA GLY A 305 2.35 -16.03 19.50
C GLY A 305 2.74 -14.67 20.08
N CYS A 306 3.12 -13.69 19.26
CA CYS A 306 3.54 -12.34 19.67
C CYS A 306 2.58 -11.29 19.14
N LEU A 307 2.23 -10.28 19.95
CA LEU A 307 1.43 -9.16 19.45
C LEU A 307 2.19 -8.34 18.42
N ILE A 308 3.49 -8.14 18.64
CA ILE A 308 4.39 -7.41 17.74
C ILE A 308 5.67 -8.23 17.56
N PHE A 309 5.71 -9.04 16.51
CA PHE A 309 6.93 -9.78 16.17
C PHE A 309 7.95 -8.85 15.47
N PRO A 310 9.26 -8.94 15.79
CA PRO A 310 9.95 -9.90 16.66
C PRO A 310 10.21 -9.42 18.09
N ILE A 311 9.38 -8.54 18.66
CA ILE A 311 9.59 -8.01 20.02
C ILE A 311 9.24 -9.10 21.05
N SER A 312 10.25 -9.71 21.64
CA SER A 312 10.10 -10.85 22.57
C SER A 312 9.21 -10.55 23.79
N SER A 313 9.22 -9.31 24.30
CA SER A 313 8.36 -8.87 25.41
C SER A 313 6.86 -8.86 25.09
N SER A 314 6.51 -8.92 23.80
CA SER A 314 5.12 -8.98 23.32
C SER A 314 4.63 -10.41 23.08
N CYS A 315 5.48 -11.41 23.28
CA CYS A 315 5.20 -12.82 23.03
C CYS A 315 4.72 -13.51 24.31
N ILE A 316 3.81 -14.48 24.15
CA ILE A 316 3.51 -15.40 25.25
C ILE A 316 4.77 -16.23 25.47
N SER A 317 5.39 -16.11 26.65
CA SER A 317 6.50 -16.95 27.03
C SER A 317 6.01 -18.40 27.08
N SER A 318 6.47 -19.24 26.17
CA SER A 318 6.33 -20.68 26.31
C SER A 318 7.32 -21.10 27.41
N SER A 319 6.91 -21.00 28.67
CA SER A 319 7.64 -21.61 29.80
C SER A 319 7.53 -23.14 29.81
N ASP A 320 6.88 -23.72 28.78
CA ASP A 320 6.62 -25.15 28.65
C ASP A 320 6.80 -25.63 27.19
N GLN A 321 8.03 -25.49 26.67
CA GLN A 321 8.49 -26.28 25.52
C GLN A 321 9.82 -26.91 25.81
#